data_ef88c2dbc46bb2b49dcb4f21ba19e1ca
#
_entry.id   ef88c2dbc46bb2b49dcb4f21ba19e1ca
#
_cell.length_a   1.000
_cell.length_b   1.000
_cell.length_c   1.000
_cell.angle_alpha   90.00
_cell.angle_beta   90.00
_cell.angle_gamma   90.00
#
_symmetry.space_group_name_H-M   'P 1'
#
loop_
_entity.id
_entity.type
_entity.pdbx_description
1 polymer ?
#
loop_
_entity_poly.entity_id
_entity_poly.type
_entity_poly.pdbx_seq_one_letter_code
_entity_poly.pdbx_strand_id
1 'polypeptide(L)'
;MLSFTNLALRRGPNLLFEDASFVIHRDKKVGLIGANGAGKTSLFKMITGELDVEEGYLDYPHDLRISYLAQEVPGTDEVAVQYVLEGDKQLIEIQQKIKSAEENEHFDELGELHAIFNSMDGHAALSKAEQLMIGLGFSQEDLKKTVKDFSGGWRVRLNLARTLMQPSDLLLLDEPTNHLDLDAIVWLADWIKSFKGALILISHDREFLDECVNTIAHIYRQAIELYTGNYSQFEEVIALRLAEQAATFKKQQREIAHMQDFVRRFKAKATKARQAQSRVKALERMEVIAPAHVDSPFHFSIPQSEKISDPLLTLDDATLGYSSPVLETINLSLHPGDRIGLLGPNGAGKSTLMKSLVASIPLLDGHRFEGGNLKLGYFSQHQVDDLDLSKTAYQCIQQLDPEKTEQQVRTYLGGYDFKNDKVKDPIKLFSGGEKARLALAIIAYQKQNLLLMDEPTKHLDMEMRQALTMALQSFGGAILLISHDRHLLANNVDQFLLVEDGSIEEFDGDLNDYSLRILKNLNKSHPRKSSNAKEQTPGAQRQLDQKKIKQLKSEIHSAEKRLKRLQEKIAGVEAILQSPDTYDGDFQDDLHDLIRNQTELKAEIEEVEQIWLNLNEQLEGSS
;
A
#
# COMPACT_ATOMS: atom_id res chain seq x y z
N MET A 1 24.10 -5.07 11.41
CA MET A 1 24.53 -5.07 10.02
C MET A 1 24.42 -6.49 9.50
N LEU A 2 23.75 -6.69 8.39
CA LEU A 2 23.49 -7.99 7.80
C LEU A 2 24.17 -8.02 6.43
N SER A 3 25.06 -9.00 6.20
CA SER A 3 25.84 -9.12 4.96
C SER A 3 25.50 -10.41 4.24
N PHE A 4 25.09 -10.29 2.99
CA PHE A 4 24.82 -11.39 2.08
C PHE A 4 25.95 -11.46 1.05
N THR A 5 26.54 -12.64 0.87
CA THR A 5 27.65 -12.82 -0.07
C THR A 5 27.39 -14.06 -0.93
N ASN A 6 27.19 -13.86 -2.22
CA ASN A 6 26.92 -14.89 -3.24
C ASN A 6 25.85 -15.89 -2.79
N LEU A 7 24.79 -15.37 -2.18
CA LEU A 7 23.73 -16.19 -1.59
C LEU A 7 22.85 -16.77 -2.67
N ALA A 8 22.62 -18.09 -2.62
CA ALA A 8 21.64 -18.77 -3.43
C ALA A 8 20.62 -19.51 -2.56
N LEU A 9 19.38 -19.56 -3.04
CA LEU A 9 18.29 -20.23 -2.36
C LEU A 9 17.44 -21.03 -3.34
N ARG A 10 17.20 -22.30 -3.01
CA ARG A 10 16.30 -23.19 -3.75
C ARG A 10 15.16 -23.67 -2.87
N ARG A 11 14.06 -24.04 -3.49
CA ARG A 11 12.97 -24.73 -2.83
C ARG A 11 12.60 -25.96 -3.65
N GLY A 12 13.12 -27.12 -3.24
CA GLY A 12 13.08 -28.32 -4.06
C GLY A 12 13.82 -28.11 -5.39
N PRO A 13 13.23 -28.41 -6.56
CA PRO A 13 13.88 -28.22 -7.86
C PRO A 13 13.97 -26.76 -8.32
N ASN A 14 13.24 -25.84 -7.68
CA ASN A 14 13.10 -24.47 -8.14
C ASN A 14 14.16 -23.56 -7.50
N LEU A 15 15.03 -22.95 -8.33
CA LEU A 15 15.92 -21.88 -7.94
C LEU A 15 15.10 -20.60 -7.72
N LEU A 16 15.18 -20.01 -6.52
CA LEU A 16 14.47 -18.78 -6.17
C LEU A 16 15.32 -17.55 -6.49
N PHE A 17 16.59 -17.57 -6.08
CA PHE A 17 17.59 -16.56 -6.46
C PHE A 17 19.01 -17.13 -6.30
N GLU A 18 19.96 -16.50 -6.99
CA GLU A 18 21.39 -16.83 -6.97
C GLU A 18 22.23 -15.54 -6.97
N ASP A 19 23.51 -15.68 -6.60
CA ASP A 19 24.50 -14.59 -6.58
C ASP A 19 24.08 -13.31 -5.81
N ALA A 20 23.15 -13.44 -4.84
CA ALA A 20 22.70 -12.29 -4.07
C ALA A 20 23.79 -11.79 -3.14
N SER A 21 24.33 -10.60 -3.42
CA SER A 21 25.40 -9.98 -2.65
C SER A 21 25.04 -8.53 -2.32
N PHE A 22 24.73 -8.25 -1.06
CA PHE A 22 24.36 -6.92 -0.58
C PHE A 22 24.50 -6.81 0.94
N VAL A 23 24.42 -5.57 1.45
CA VAL A 23 24.56 -5.29 2.88
C VAL A 23 23.40 -4.42 3.36
N ILE A 24 22.81 -4.79 4.51
CA ILE A 24 21.81 -4.00 5.20
C ILE A 24 22.45 -3.41 6.47
N HIS A 25 22.48 -2.07 6.57
CA HIS A 25 23.01 -1.36 7.73
C HIS A 25 21.97 -1.22 8.84
N ARG A 26 22.42 -0.86 10.07
CA ARG A 26 21.58 -0.82 11.28
C ARG A 26 20.41 0.14 11.23
N ASP A 27 20.50 1.20 10.46
CA ASP A 27 19.50 2.27 10.35
C ASP A 27 18.62 2.16 9.10
N LYS A 28 18.82 1.12 8.28
CA LYS A 28 18.10 0.96 7.02
C LYS A 28 16.74 0.29 7.21
N LYS A 29 15.75 0.85 6.53
CA LYS A 29 14.41 0.30 6.42
C LYS A 29 14.23 -0.18 4.99
N VAL A 30 14.24 -1.49 4.80
CA VAL A 30 14.27 -2.14 3.49
C VAL A 30 12.91 -2.75 3.17
N GLY A 31 12.31 -2.37 2.06
CA GLY A 31 11.15 -3.05 1.49
C GLY A 31 11.60 -4.21 0.60
N LEU A 32 11.23 -5.45 0.94
CA LEU A 32 11.51 -6.63 0.12
C LEU A 32 10.33 -6.92 -0.79
N ILE A 33 10.52 -6.71 -2.09
CA ILE A 33 9.47 -6.85 -3.09
C ILE A 33 9.83 -7.90 -4.16
N GLY A 34 8.83 -8.40 -4.86
CA GLY A 34 8.97 -9.40 -5.91
C GLY A 34 7.67 -10.20 -6.08
N ALA A 35 7.57 -10.96 -7.17
CA ALA A 35 6.41 -11.79 -7.48
C ALA A 35 6.08 -12.79 -6.34
N ASN A 36 4.83 -13.27 -6.33
CA ASN A 36 4.46 -14.34 -5.41
C ASN A 36 5.26 -15.61 -5.72
N GLY A 37 5.83 -16.22 -4.67
CA GLY A 37 6.72 -17.37 -4.82
C GLY A 37 8.18 -17.04 -5.17
N ALA A 38 8.57 -15.76 -5.28
CA ALA A 38 9.96 -15.36 -5.57
C ALA A 38 10.96 -15.64 -4.43
N GLY A 39 10.49 -16.08 -3.25
CA GLY A 39 11.37 -16.46 -2.14
C GLY A 39 11.44 -15.45 -1.00
N LYS A 40 10.58 -14.43 -0.96
CA LYS A 40 10.57 -13.39 0.10
C LYS A 40 10.52 -13.98 1.51
N THR A 41 9.51 -14.76 1.83
CA THR A 41 9.36 -15.44 3.13
C THR A 41 10.47 -16.46 3.39
N SER A 42 11.00 -17.11 2.33
CA SER A 42 12.13 -18.05 2.47
C SER A 42 13.42 -17.33 2.86
N LEU A 43 13.64 -16.11 2.36
CA LEU A 43 14.75 -15.26 2.80
C LEU A 43 14.63 -14.91 4.31
N PHE A 44 13.42 -14.62 4.79
CA PHE A 44 13.18 -14.37 6.21
C PHE A 44 13.52 -15.60 7.05
N LYS A 45 13.07 -16.80 6.65
CA LYS A 45 13.39 -18.06 7.33
C LYS A 45 14.88 -18.36 7.36
N MET A 46 15.62 -17.95 6.33
CA MET A 46 17.07 -18.07 6.32
C MET A 46 17.74 -17.10 7.31
N ILE A 47 17.26 -15.85 7.39
CA ILE A 47 17.75 -14.86 8.35
C ILE A 47 17.46 -15.30 9.80
N THR A 48 16.32 -15.94 10.05
CA THR A 48 15.95 -16.48 11.38
C THR A 48 16.64 -17.80 11.73
N GLY A 49 17.36 -18.42 10.77
CA GLY A 49 18.01 -19.71 10.97
C GLY A 49 17.07 -20.92 10.90
N GLU A 50 15.83 -20.74 10.43
CA GLU A 50 14.88 -21.83 10.19
C GLU A 50 15.16 -22.57 8.86
N LEU A 51 15.92 -21.94 7.97
CA LEU A 51 16.33 -22.51 6.69
C LEU A 51 17.84 -22.32 6.52
N ASP A 52 18.53 -23.42 6.19
CA ASP A 52 19.97 -23.38 5.95
C ASP A 52 20.31 -22.69 4.63
N VAL A 53 21.49 -22.06 4.59
CA VAL A 53 22.07 -21.47 3.37
C VAL A 53 22.65 -22.60 2.51
N GLU A 54 22.18 -22.75 1.28
CA GLU A 54 22.70 -23.79 0.37
C GLU A 54 24.04 -23.38 -0.25
N GLU A 55 24.14 -22.14 -0.73
CA GLU A 55 25.36 -21.58 -1.32
C GLU A 55 25.55 -20.14 -0.86
N GLY A 56 26.80 -19.71 -0.66
CA GLY A 56 27.16 -18.39 -0.19
C GLY A 56 27.21 -18.28 1.34
N TYR A 57 27.18 -17.06 1.83
CA TYR A 57 27.30 -16.75 3.25
C TYR A 57 26.32 -15.65 3.66
N LEU A 58 25.69 -15.88 4.81
CA LEU A 58 24.93 -14.88 5.55
C LEU A 58 25.67 -14.57 6.85
N ASP A 59 26.18 -13.35 6.99
CA ASP A 59 26.99 -12.94 8.15
C ASP A 59 26.32 -11.79 8.89
N TYR A 60 26.21 -11.95 10.22
CA TYR A 60 25.72 -10.92 11.13
C TYR A 60 26.30 -11.14 12.55
N PRO A 61 26.37 -10.08 13.40
CA PRO A 61 26.85 -10.19 14.76
C PRO A 61 26.07 -11.22 15.58
N HIS A 62 26.76 -12.03 16.38
CA HIS A 62 26.12 -13.07 17.21
C HIS A 62 25.14 -12.49 18.26
N ASP A 63 25.34 -11.26 18.67
CA ASP A 63 24.49 -10.54 19.63
C ASP A 63 23.32 -9.79 18.97
N LEU A 64 23.11 -9.93 17.65
CA LEU A 64 22.03 -9.29 16.94
C LEU A 64 20.67 -9.84 17.37
N ARG A 65 19.85 -8.98 17.96
CA ARG A 65 18.48 -9.35 18.38
C ARG A 65 17.56 -9.22 17.19
N ILE A 66 17.05 -10.35 16.70
CA ILE A 66 16.13 -10.43 15.57
C ILE A 66 14.73 -10.70 16.10
N SER A 67 13.76 -9.85 15.71
CA SER A 67 12.34 -10.08 15.92
C SER A 67 11.67 -10.40 14.59
N TYR A 68 10.86 -11.45 14.57
CA TYR A 68 10.14 -11.93 13.38
C TYR A 68 8.65 -12.11 13.69
N LEU A 69 7.81 -11.59 12.82
CA LEU A 69 6.35 -11.76 12.90
C LEU A 69 5.96 -13.16 12.38
N ALA A 70 5.66 -14.08 13.28
CA ALA A 70 5.11 -15.38 12.91
C ALA A 70 3.65 -15.28 12.45
N GLN A 71 3.27 -16.03 11.41
CA GLN A 71 1.94 -15.98 10.81
C GLN A 71 0.88 -16.77 11.60
N GLU A 72 1.28 -17.80 12.33
CA GLU A 72 0.37 -18.64 13.11
C GLU A 72 0.53 -18.37 14.61
N VAL A 73 -0.61 -18.18 15.29
CA VAL A 73 -0.66 -17.96 16.74
C VAL A 73 -1.66 -18.94 17.35
N PRO A 74 -1.19 -19.86 18.22
CA PRO A 74 -2.09 -20.75 18.94
C PRO A 74 -2.95 -19.96 19.93
N GLY A 75 -4.21 -20.38 20.11
CA GLY A 75 -5.07 -19.84 21.16
C GLY A 75 -4.64 -20.38 22.52
N THR A 76 -4.16 -19.49 23.42
CA THR A 76 -3.77 -19.82 24.79
C THR A 76 -4.79 -19.28 25.79
N ASP A 77 -4.75 -19.80 27.03
CA ASP A 77 -5.57 -19.31 28.15
C ASP A 77 -4.98 -18.05 28.81
N GLU A 78 -3.90 -17.54 28.26
CA GLU A 78 -3.19 -16.38 28.74
C GLU A 78 -3.95 -15.08 28.47
N VAL A 79 -3.84 -14.11 29.38
CA VAL A 79 -4.43 -12.78 29.19
C VAL A 79 -3.69 -12.02 28.11
N ALA A 80 -4.40 -11.35 27.21
CA ALA A 80 -3.85 -10.71 26.03
C ALA A 80 -2.71 -9.71 26.30
N VAL A 81 -2.84 -8.86 27.30
CA VAL A 81 -1.77 -7.91 27.67
C VAL A 81 -0.52 -8.63 28.19
N GLN A 82 -0.70 -9.76 28.93
CA GLN A 82 0.41 -10.55 29.42
C GLN A 82 1.12 -11.26 28.27
N TYR A 83 0.38 -11.83 27.34
CA TYR A 83 0.91 -12.42 26.11
C TYR A 83 1.80 -11.45 25.32
N VAL A 84 1.38 -10.17 25.23
CA VAL A 84 2.19 -9.13 24.56
C VAL A 84 3.44 -8.80 25.36
N LEU A 85 3.33 -8.71 26.69
CA LEU A 85 4.43 -8.41 27.60
C LEU A 85 5.53 -9.48 27.53
N GLU A 86 5.17 -10.75 27.35
CA GLU A 86 6.09 -11.89 27.16
C GLU A 86 6.90 -11.83 25.86
N GLY A 87 6.62 -10.86 24.98
CA GLY A 87 7.51 -10.53 23.87
C GLY A 87 8.90 -10.13 24.36
N ASP A 88 9.01 -9.42 25.48
CA ASP A 88 10.29 -9.10 26.10
C ASP A 88 10.70 -10.19 27.10
N LYS A 89 11.32 -11.25 26.57
CA LYS A 89 11.75 -12.40 27.38
C LYS A 89 12.73 -12.02 28.48
N GLN A 90 13.63 -11.06 28.23
CA GLN A 90 14.62 -10.63 29.22
C GLN A 90 13.94 -9.95 30.40
N LEU A 91 12.94 -9.12 30.12
CA LEU A 91 12.15 -8.47 31.15
C LEU A 91 11.42 -9.49 32.04
N ILE A 92 10.78 -10.48 31.43
CA ILE A 92 10.07 -11.55 32.15
C ILE A 92 11.03 -12.39 33.01
N GLU A 93 12.19 -12.74 32.47
CA GLU A 93 13.21 -13.48 33.24
C GLU A 93 13.70 -12.68 34.48
N ILE A 94 13.88 -11.37 34.33
CA ILE A 94 14.28 -10.52 35.45
C ILE A 94 13.14 -10.39 36.47
N GLN A 95 11.90 -10.23 36.04
CA GLN A 95 10.74 -10.22 36.94
C GLN A 95 10.63 -11.55 37.74
N GLN A 96 10.83 -12.68 37.07
CA GLN A 96 10.82 -13.99 37.75
C GLN A 96 11.96 -14.14 38.75
N LYS A 97 13.17 -13.67 38.41
CA LYS A 97 14.30 -13.66 39.33
C LYS A 97 14.07 -12.77 40.53
N ILE A 98 13.52 -11.57 40.33
CA ILE A 98 13.14 -10.67 41.43
C ILE A 98 12.15 -11.37 42.35
N LYS A 99 11.08 -11.94 41.81
CA LYS A 99 10.08 -12.66 42.59
C LYS A 99 10.68 -13.85 43.37
N SER A 100 11.55 -14.63 42.74
CA SER A 100 12.22 -15.74 43.40
C SER A 100 13.19 -15.28 44.48
N ALA A 101 13.89 -14.17 44.28
CA ALA A 101 14.79 -13.59 45.28
C ALA A 101 14.03 -13.02 46.47
N GLU A 102 12.85 -12.40 46.25
CA GLU A 102 11.95 -11.96 47.30
C GLU A 102 11.42 -13.13 48.14
N GLU A 103 10.97 -14.23 47.47
CA GLU A 103 10.43 -15.43 48.12
C GLU A 103 11.51 -16.19 48.95
N ASN A 104 12.77 -16.13 48.53
CA ASN A 104 13.89 -16.78 49.19
C ASN A 104 14.71 -15.85 50.11
N GLU A 105 14.29 -14.63 50.34
CA GLU A 105 14.93 -13.59 51.18
C GLU A 105 16.39 -13.27 50.77
N HIS A 106 16.70 -13.37 49.46
CA HIS A 106 18.03 -13.06 48.91
C HIS A 106 18.18 -11.55 48.63
N PHE A 107 18.28 -10.76 49.71
CA PHE A 107 18.28 -9.28 49.65
C PHE A 107 19.52 -8.70 48.93
N ASP A 108 20.64 -9.38 48.92
CA ASP A 108 21.87 -8.90 48.25
C ASP A 108 21.70 -8.86 46.73
N GLU A 109 21.00 -9.85 46.14
CA GLU A 109 20.74 -9.92 44.70
C GLU A 109 19.60 -8.99 44.26
N LEU A 110 18.67 -8.69 45.15
CA LEU A 110 17.49 -7.85 44.84
C LEU A 110 17.88 -6.45 44.38
N GLY A 111 18.92 -5.85 44.94
CA GLY A 111 19.39 -4.51 44.55
C GLY A 111 19.91 -4.48 43.10
N GLU A 112 20.68 -5.48 42.70
CA GLU A 112 21.20 -5.59 41.33
C GLU A 112 20.07 -5.90 40.32
N LEU A 113 19.17 -6.83 40.66
CA LEU A 113 18.03 -7.18 39.82
C LEU A 113 17.10 -5.99 39.58
N HIS A 114 16.81 -5.20 40.61
CA HIS A 114 16.01 -3.97 40.47
C HIS A 114 16.75 -2.91 39.65
N ALA A 115 18.07 -2.78 39.77
CA ALA A 115 18.83 -1.86 38.93
C ALA A 115 18.76 -2.26 37.44
N ILE A 116 18.87 -3.55 37.12
CA ILE A 116 18.72 -4.09 35.78
C ILE A 116 17.28 -3.84 35.28
N PHE A 117 16.26 -4.16 36.08
CA PHE A 117 14.85 -3.94 35.75
C PHE A 117 14.54 -2.47 35.45
N ASN A 118 15.10 -1.55 36.25
CA ASN A 118 14.97 -0.12 36.01
C ASN A 118 15.69 0.33 34.72
N SER A 119 16.88 -0.23 34.43
CA SER A 119 17.62 0.09 33.19
C SER A 119 16.90 -0.35 31.92
N MET A 120 16.00 -1.34 32.04
CA MET A 120 15.15 -1.86 30.95
C MET A 120 13.79 -1.15 30.87
N ASP A 121 13.57 -0.05 31.60
CA ASP A 121 12.27 0.62 31.73
C ASP A 121 11.13 -0.32 32.15
N GLY A 122 11.42 -1.30 33.01
CA GLY A 122 10.51 -2.38 33.37
C GLY A 122 9.18 -1.91 33.98
N HIS A 123 9.17 -0.77 34.69
CA HIS A 123 7.93 -0.15 35.21
C HIS A 123 7.01 0.41 34.11
N ALA A 124 7.56 0.79 32.96
CA ALA A 124 6.79 1.31 31.84
C ALA A 124 6.33 0.19 30.86
N ALA A 125 6.83 -1.03 31.03
CA ALA A 125 6.60 -2.13 30.11
C ALA A 125 5.12 -2.49 29.93
N LEU A 126 4.34 -2.53 31.02
CA LEU A 126 2.90 -2.78 30.95
C LEU A 126 2.18 -1.68 30.14
N SER A 127 2.48 -0.42 30.42
CA SER A 127 1.89 0.70 29.67
C SER A 127 2.29 0.69 28.20
N LYS A 128 3.53 0.25 27.88
CA LYS A 128 3.98 0.08 26.50
C LYS A 128 3.20 -1.05 25.80
N ALA A 129 2.98 -2.19 26.46
CA ALA A 129 2.19 -3.28 25.93
C ALA A 129 0.73 -2.84 25.65
N GLU A 130 0.10 -2.13 26.59
CA GLU A 130 -1.23 -1.56 26.43
C GLU A 130 -1.29 -0.57 25.23
N GLN A 131 -0.30 0.31 25.11
CA GLN A 131 -0.21 1.26 23.98
C GLN A 131 -0.07 0.56 22.63
N LEU A 132 0.74 -0.50 22.55
CA LEU A 132 0.88 -1.32 21.35
C LEU A 132 -0.46 -1.96 20.96
N MET A 133 -1.18 -2.52 21.93
CA MET A 133 -2.47 -3.13 21.68
C MET A 133 -3.50 -2.10 21.22
N ILE A 134 -3.63 -0.98 21.93
CA ILE A 134 -4.61 0.08 21.58
C ILE A 134 -4.29 0.64 20.18
N GLY A 135 -3.02 0.89 19.88
CA GLY A 135 -2.59 1.35 18.55
C GLY A 135 -2.93 0.38 17.43
N LEU A 136 -3.00 -0.93 17.72
CA LEU A 136 -3.42 -1.96 16.78
C LEU A 136 -4.95 -2.20 16.79
N GLY A 137 -5.73 -1.33 17.46
CA GLY A 137 -7.18 -1.32 17.41
C GLY A 137 -7.87 -2.14 18.50
N PHE A 138 -7.17 -2.63 19.53
CA PHE A 138 -7.80 -3.30 20.67
C PHE A 138 -8.46 -2.28 21.61
N SER A 139 -9.63 -2.63 22.13
CA SER A 139 -10.30 -1.84 23.16
C SER A 139 -9.70 -2.06 24.56
N GLN A 140 -10.01 -1.19 25.49
CA GLN A 140 -9.61 -1.35 26.90
C GLN A 140 -10.14 -2.64 27.54
N GLU A 141 -11.29 -3.12 27.07
CA GLU A 141 -11.88 -4.40 27.54
C GLU A 141 -11.11 -5.61 27.00
N ASP A 142 -10.59 -5.49 25.78
CA ASP A 142 -9.83 -6.55 25.11
C ASP A 142 -8.50 -6.85 25.82
N LEU A 143 -7.91 -5.88 26.50
CA LEU A 143 -6.67 -6.07 27.26
C LEU A 143 -6.78 -7.19 28.32
N LYS A 144 -7.99 -7.42 28.84
CA LYS A 144 -8.26 -8.39 29.91
C LYS A 144 -8.76 -9.74 29.40
N LYS A 145 -9.10 -9.86 28.11
CA LYS A 145 -9.56 -11.12 27.49
C LYS A 145 -8.42 -12.12 27.34
N THR A 146 -8.73 -13.39 27.23
CA THR A 146 -7.73 -14.42 26.95
C THR A 146 -7.47 -14.51 25.44
N VAL A 147 -6.25 -14.92 25.05
CA VAL A 147 -5.84 -15.02 23.63
C VAL A 147 -6.79 -15.93 22.84
N LYS A 148 -7.34 -17.00 23.44
CA LYS A 148 -8.29 -17.91 22.80
C LYS A 148 -9.62 -17.26 22.45
N ASP A 149 -10.02 -16.20 23.18
CA ASP A 149 -11.29 -15.50 22.95
C ASP A 149 -11.29 -14.67 21.67
N PHE A 150 -10.11 -14.45 21.08
CA PHE A 150 -9.95 -13.68 19.86
C PHE A 150 -10.05 -14.54 18.60
N SER A 151 -10.62 -13.97 17.55
CA SER A 151 -10.60 -14.58 16.21
C SER A 151 -9.17 -14.69 15.64
N GLY A 152 -8.97 -15.51 14.60
CA GLY A 152 -7.67 -15.70 13.98
C GLY A 152 -6.98 -14.39 13.59
N GLY A 153 -7.70 -13.45 12.96
CA GLY A 153 -7.14 -12.13 12.59
C GLY A 153 -6.72 -11.29 13.78
N TRP A 154 -7.52 -11.28 14.87
CA TRP A 154 -7.16 -10.58 16.09
C TRP A 154 -5.96 -11.22 16.81
N ARG A 155 -5.82 -12.55 16.75
CA ARG A 155 -4.61 -13.22 17.27
C ARG A 155 -3.34 -12.84 16.49
N VAL A 156 -3.44 -12.68 15.17
CA VAL A 156 -2.31 -12.17 14.36
C VAL A 156 -1.94 -10.75 14.79
N ARG A 157 -2.91 -9.87 15.07
CA ARG A 157 -2.64 -8.52 15.62
C ARG A 157 -1.97 -8.57 16.99
N LEU A 158 -2.41 -9.48 17.88
CA LEU A 158 -1.75 -9.69 19.18
C LEU A 158 -0.31 -10.13 19.01
N ASN A 159 -0.04 -11.02 18.05
CA ASN A 159 1.32 -11.44 17.75
C ASN A 159 2.19 -10.31 17.19
N LEU A 160 1.60 -9.44 16.38
CA LEU A 160 2.29 -8.21 15.93
C LEU A 160 2.64 -7.34 17.15
N ALA A 161 1.68 -7.08 18.06
CA ALA A 161 1.96 -6.33 19.29
C ALA A 161 3.11 -6.96 20.11
N ARG A 162 3.08 -8.29 20.28
CA ARG A 162 4.15 -9.05 20.95
C ARG A 162 5.50 -8.91 20.25
N THR A 163 5.51 -8.95 18.92
CA THR A 163 6.74 -8.78 18.13
C THR A 163 7.30 -7.36 18.27
N LEU A 164 6.44 -6.34 18.28
CA LEU A 164 6.83 -4.94 18.48
C LEU A 164 7.24 -4.63 19.92
N MET A 165 6.79 -5.43 20.89
CA MET A 165 7.22 -5.33 22.30
C MET A 165 8.65 -5.81 22.49
N GLN A 166 9.10 -6.77 21.69
CA GLN A 166 10.43 -7.37 21.80
C GLN A 166 11.52 -6.34 21.48
N PRO A 167 12.53 -6.16 22.36
CA PRO A 167 13.72 -5.37 22.04
C PRO A 167 14.48 -5.98 20.86
N SER A 168 14.58 -5.27 19.75
CA SER A 168 15.20 -5.78 18.53
C SER A 168 16.12 -4.78 17.86
N ASP A 169 17.20 -5.28 17.27
CA ASP A 169 18.13 -4.54 16.42
C ASP A 169 17.76 -4.70 14.94
N LEU A 170 17.10 -5.84 14.61
CA LEU A 170 16.54 -6.15 13.29
C LEU A 170 15.09 -6.64 13.45
N LEU A 171 14.17 -5.95 12.79
CA LEU A 171 12.75 -6.30 12.75
C LEU A 171 12.39 -6.85 11.36
N LEU A 172 11.81 -8.06 11.32
CA LEU A 172 11.35 -8.72 10.12
C LEU A 172 9.82 -8.79 10.14
N LEU A 173 9.16 -8.09 9.20
CA LEU A 173 7.70 -8.05 9.10
C LEU A 173 7.26 -8.63 7.74
N ASP A 174 6.53 -9.74 7.77
CA ASP A 174 5.96 -10.38 6.58
C ASP A 174 4.46 -10.06 6.51
N GLU A 175 4.08 -9.19 5.56
CA GLU A 175 2.71 -8.73 5.32
C GLU A 175 1.98 -8.25 6.61
N PRO A 176 2.57 -7.32 7.39
CA PRO A 176 1.99 -6.90 8.67
C PRO A 176 0.66 -6.16 8.52
N THR A 177 0.37 -5.61 7.35
CA THR A 177 -0.88 -4.90 7.04
C THR A 177 -2.07 -5.85 6.84
N ASN A 178 -1.81 -7.15 6.60
CA ASN A 178 -2.88 -8.14 6.53
C ASN A 178 -3.63 -8.20 7.88
N HIS A 179 -4.94 -8.15 7.84
CA HIS A 179 -5.83 -8.14 9.02
C HIS A 179 -5.85 -6.85 9.85
N LEU A 180 -5.10 -5.80 9.47
CA LEU A 180 -5.22 -4.47 10.07
C LEU A 180 -6.31 -3.67 9.35
N ASP A 181 -6.96 -2.78 10.08
CA ASP A 181 -7.77 -1.71 9.49
C ASP A 181 -6.90 -0.49 9.17
N LEU A 182 -7.47 0.47 8.47
CA LEU A 182 -6.75 1.66 8.05
C LEU A 182 -6.16 2.41 9.26
N ASP A 183 -6.89 2.44 10.37
CA ASP A 183 -6.47 3.11 11.60
C ASP A 183 -5.21 2.46 12.19
N ALA A 184 -5.18 1.13 12.27
CA ALA A 184 -4.03 0.39 12.76
C ALA A 184 -2.83 0.45 11.78
N ILE A 185 -3.07 0.52 10.45
CA ILE A 185 -2.02 0.70 9.44
C ILE A 185 -1.34 2.06 9.61
N VAL A 186 -2.12 3.14 9.75
CA VAL A 186 -1.60 4.50 9.97
C VAL A 186 -0.77 4.56 11.26
N TRP A 187 -1.27 3.96 12.34
CA TRP A 187 -0.56 3.90 13.60
C TRP A 187 0.75 3.08 13.48
N LEU A 188 0.70 1.92 12.81
CA LEU A 188 1.88 1.07 12.61
C LEU A 188 2.97 1.79 11.79
N ALA A 189 2.57 2.53 10.75
CA ALA A 189 3.49 3.34 9.95
C ALA A 189 4.21 4.40 10.80
N ASP A 190 3.47 5.11 11.66
CA ASP A 190 4.05 6.11 12.59
C ASP A 190 5.00 5.44 13.61
N TRP A 191 4.61 4.28 14.14
CA TRP A 191 5.46 3.50 15.03
C TRP A 191 6.77 3.06 14.34
N ILE A 192 6.67 2.51 13.11
CA ILE A 192 7.84 2.10 12.32
C ILE A 192 8.77 3.28 12.03
N LYS A 193 8.24 4.47 11.73
CA LYS A 193 9.05 5.68 11.54
C LYS A 193 9.89 6.01 12.78
N SER A 194 9.34 5.77 13.96
CA SER A 194 10.03 6.00 15.24
C SER A 194 11.02 4.89 15.64
N PHE A 195 10.94 3.71 15.03
CA PHE A 195 11.80 2.57 15.32
C PHE A 195 13.24 2.82 14.87
N LYS A 196 14.21 2.65 15.77
CA LYS A 196 15.63 2.96 15.55
C LYS A 196 16.46 1.82 14.95
N GLY A 197 15.96 0.58 15.00
CA GLY A 197 16.63 -0.60 14.44
C GLY A 197 16.50 -0.68 12.93
N ALA A 198 17.16 -1.68 12.34
CA ALA A 198 16.96 -2.06 10.95
C ALA A 198 15.61 -2.75 10.79
N LEU A 199 14.98 -2.54 9.64
CA LEU A 199 13.72 -3.17 9.26
C LEU A 199 13.87 -3.84 7.90
N ILE A 200 13.35 -5.07 7.77
CA ILE A 200 13.04 -5.66 6.48
C ILE A 200 11.53 -5.92 6.45
N LEU A 201 10.86 -5.29 5.51
CA LEU A 201 9.41 -5.28 5.38
C LEU A 201 8.99 -5.90 4.05
N ILE A 202 8.19 -6.97 4.12
CA ILE A 202 7.44 -7.48 2.96
C ILE A 202 6.04 -6.90 3.05
N SER A 203 5.60 -6.19 2.02
CA SER A 203 4.22 -5.72 1.91
C SER A 203 3.81 -5.57 0.45
N HIS A 204 2.51 -5.74 0.19
CA HIS A 204 1.86 -5.44 -1.08
C HIS A 204 1.13 -4.08 -1.04
N ASP A 205 1.24 -3.34 0.05
CA ASP A 205 0.71 -1.99 0.19
C ASP A 205 1.76 -0.96 -0.20
N ARG A 206 1.52 -0.23 -1.31
CA ARG A 206 2.45 0.74 -1.89
C ARG A 206 2.69 1.93 -0.97
N GLU A 207 1.62 2.54 -0.46
CA GLU A 207 1.72 3.72 0.40
C GLU A 207 2.37 3.38 1.73
N PHE A 208 2.06 2.21 2.29
CA PHE A 208 2.73 1.74 3.49
C PHE A 208 4.25 1.53 3.28
N LEU A 209 4.65 0.98 2.11
CA LEU A 209 6.06 0.92 1.74
C LEU A 209 6.67 2.31 1.59
N ASP A 210 6.00 3.22 0.87
CA ASP A 210 6.50 4.59 0.67
C ASP A 210 6.71 5.35 1.98
N GLU A 211 5.84 5.12 2.94
CA GLU A 211 5.95 5.76 4.25
C GLU A 211 7.01 5.14 5.17
N CYS A 212 7.25 3.83 5.05
CA CYS A 212 8.03 3.07 6.03
C CYS A 212 9.46 2.79 5.59
N VAL A 213 9.76 2.73 4.26
CA VAL A 213 11.07 2.26 3.79
C VAL A 213 11.86 3.33 3.04
N ASN A 214 13.19 3.20 3.06
CA ASN A 214 14.11 4.08 2.36
C ASN A 214 15.07 3.34 1.41
N THR A 215 14.85 2.05 1.25
CA THR A 215 15.60 1.18 0.34
C THR A 215 14.67 0.06 -0.11
N ILE A 216 14.70 -0.29 -1.38
CA ILE A 216 13.94 -1.41 -1.95
C ILE A 216 14.90 -2.53 -2.34
N ALA A 217 14.66 -3.74 -1.86
CA ALA A 217 15.30 -4.97 -2.32
C ALA A 217 14.31 -5.69 -3.26
N HIS A 218 14.61 -5.69 -4.55
CA HIS A 218 13.75 -6.27 -5.57
C HIS A 218 14.25 -7.64 -6.00
N ILE A 219 13.44 -8.69 -5.77
CA ILE A 219 13.69 -10.04 -6.28
C ILE A 219 13.08 -10.14 -7.67
N TYR A 220 13.94 -10.16 -8.69
CA TYR A 220 13.52 -10.23 -10.08
C TYR A 220 14.47 -11.12 -10.88
N ARG A 221 13.93 -12.03 -11.69
CA ARG A 221 14.70 -12.97 -12.54
C ARG A 221 15.81 -13.71 -11.77
N GLN A 222 15.47 -14.19 -10.59
CA GLN A 222 16.39 -14.94 -9.72
C GLN A 222 17.59 -14.12 -9.18
N ALA A 223 17.54 -12.80 -9.28
CA ALA A 223 18.52 -11.90 -8.70
C ALA A 223 17.85 -10.98 -7.66
N ILE A 224 18.65 -10.45 -6.73
CA ILE A 224 18.22 -9.43 -5.76
C ILE A 224 19.02 -8.16 -6.03
N GLU A 225 18.31 -7.09 -6.42
CA GLU A 225 18.90 -5.78 -6.63
C GLU A 225 18.40 -4.79 -5.57
N LEU A 226 19.31 -3.96 -5.03
CA LEU A 226 18.97 -2.89 -4.10
C LEU A 226 18.80 -1.56 -4.83
N TYR A 227 17.70 -0.86 -4.50
CA TYR A 227 17.41 0.49 -4.98
C TYR A 227 17.30 1.42 -3.79
N THR A 228 18.01 2.55 -3.84
CA THR A 228 17.88 3.59 -2.83
C THR A 228 16.64 4.42 -3.10
N GLY A 229 15.88 4.69 -2.06
CA GLY A 229 14.63 5.43 -2.13
C GLY A 229 13.42 4.60 -1.65
N ASN A 230 12.24 5.21 -1.74
CA ASN A 230 10.97 4.56 -1.42
C ASN A 230 10.42 3.79 -2.63
N TYR A 231 9.22 3.23 -2.50
CA TYR A 231 8.63 2.40 -3.55
C TYR A 231 8.28 3.20 -4.82
N SER A 232 7.77 4.42 -4.69
CA SER A 232 7.45 5.29 -5.83
C SER A 232 8.68 5.65 -6.65
N GLN A 233 9.80 5.99 -5.98
CA GLN A 233 11.08 6.24 -6.65
C GLN A 233 11.63 5.00 -7.36
N PHE A 234 11.46 3.83 -6.75
CA PHE A 234 11.79 2.56 -7.39
C PHE A 234 10.97 2.32 -8.67
N GLU A 235 9.64 2.56 -8.65
CA GLU A 235 8.79 2.42 -9.84
C GLU A 235 9.25 3.34 -10.99
N GLU A 236 9.61 4.58 -10.69
CA GLU A 236 10.14 5.53 -11.69
C GLU A 236 11.44 5.01 -12.32
N VAL A 237 12.38 4.54 -11.49
CA VAL A 237 13.67 4.01 -11.98
C VAL A 237 13.44 2.78 -12.88
N ILE A 238 12.58 1.86 -12.47
CA ILE A 238 12.26 0.66 -13.28
C ILE A 238 11.56 1.05 -14.58
N ALA A 239 10.59 1.98 -14.53
CA ALA A 239 9.89 2.45 -15.73
C ALA A 239 10.86 3.07 -16.75
N LEU A 240 11.79 3.90 -16.30
CA LEU A 240 12.85 4.49 -17.15
C LEU A 240 13.75 3.41 -17.74
N ARG A 241 14.24 2.46 -16.93
CA ARG A 241 15.10 1.34 -17.37
C ARG A 241 14.42 0.48 -18.43
N LEU A 242 13.14 0.16 -18.24
CA LEU A 242 12.33 -0.59 -19.21
C LEU A 242 12.12 0.19 -20.51
N ALA A 243 11.84 1.49 -20.42
CA ALA A 243 11.70 2.35 -21.60
C ALA A 243 13.00 2.44 -22.41
N GLU A 244 14.16 2.60 -21.77
CA GLU A 244 15.47 2.59 -22.41
C GLU A 244 15.78 1.24 -23.06
N GLN A 245 15.51 0.14 -22.37
CA GLN A 245 15.70 -1.21 -22.91
C GLN A 245 14.81 -1.44 -24.16
N ALA A 246 13.54 -1.02 -24.10
CA ALA A 246 12.60 -1.12 -25.22
C ALA A 246 13.08 -0.26 -26.43
N ALA A 247 13.56 0.94 -26.19
CA ALA A 247 14.11 1.81 -27.25
C ALA A 247 15.36 1.19 -27.89
N THR A 248 16.28 0.67 -27.07
CA THR A 248 17.51 0.02 -27.50
C THR A 248 17.22 -1.28 -28.29
N PHE A 249 16.30 -2.10 -27.80
CA PHE A 249 15.83 -3.28 -28.52
C PHE A 249 15.24 -2.91 -29.90
N LYS A 250 14.36 -1.90 -29.96
CA LYS A 250 13.74 -1.45 -31.22
C LYS A 250 14.79 -0.92 -32.20
N LYS A 251 15.82 -0.23 -31.71
CA LYS A 251 16.96 0.24 -32.52
C LYS A 251 17.75 -0.95 -33.07
N GLN A 252 18.11 -1.92 -32.23
CA GLN A 252 18.85 -3.11 -32.62
C GLN A 252 18.07 -3.96 -33.66
N GLN A 253 16.76 -4.14 -33.46
CA GLN A 253 15.90 -4.85 -34.41
C GLN A 253 15.88 -4.19 -35.81
N ARG A 254 15.86 -2.85 -35.86
CA ARG A 254 15.99 -2.09 -37.14
C ARG A 254 17.35 -2.32 -37.80
N GLU A 255 18.43 -2.33 -37.03
CA GLU A 255 19.78 -2.58 -37.52
C GLU A 255 19.93 -4.01 -38.07
N ILE A 256 19.41 -5.02 -37.32
CA ILE A 256 19.38 -6.42 -37.76
C ILE A 256 18.59 -6.56 -39.06
N ALA A 257 17.40 -5.99 -39.16
CA ALA A 257 16.58 -6.03 -40.36
C ALA A 257 17.28 -5.39 -41.55
N HIS A 258 17.94 -4.23 -41.36
CA HIS A 258 18.70 -3.55 -42.39
C HIS A 258 19.91 -4.39 -42.87
N MET A 259 20.64 -5.04 -41.94
CA MET A 259 21.76 -5.92 -42.29
C MET A 259 21.28 -7.18 -43.03
N GLN A 260 20.19 -7.79 -42.60
CA GLN A 260 19.57 -8.96 -43.26
C GLN A 260 19.10 -8.61 -44.66
N ASP A 261 18.46 -7.47 -44.87
CA ASP A 261 18.01 -7.00 -46.17
C ASP A 261 19.20 -6.76 -47.12
N PHE A 262 20.29 -6.17 -46.60
CA PHE A 262 21.51 -6.02 -47.38
C PHE A 262 22.09 -7.35 -47.79
N VAL A 263 22.19 -8.32 -46.87
CA VAL A 263 22.68 -9.67 -47.15
C VAL A 263 21.78 -10.35 -48.20
N ARG A 264 20.45 -10.28 -48.06
CA ARG A 264 19.48 -10.84 -48.99
C ARG A 264 19.65 -10.28 -50.40
N ARG A 265 19.85 -8.96 -50.57
CA ARG A 265 19.96 -8.30 -51.88
C ARG A 265 21.32 -8.54 -52.56
N PHE A 266 22.39 -8.72 -51.78
CA PHE A 266 23.75 -8.72 -52.33
C PHE A 266 24.51 -10.02 -52.19
N LYS A 267 23.94 -11.06 -51.55
CA LYS A 267 24.56 -12.41 -51.39
C LYS A 267 24.97 -13.05 -52.72
N ALA A 268 24.23 -12.82 -53.81
CA ALA A 268 24.49 -13.40 -55.14
C ALA A 268 25.38 -12.51 -56.05
N LYS A 269 25.76 -11.28 -55.68
CA LYS A 269 26.57 -10.40 -56.52
C LYS A 269 28.04 -10.47 -56.12
N ALA A 270 28.90 -10.97 -57.02
CA ALA A 270 30.33 -11.21 -56.79
C ALA A 270 31.07 -9.98 -56.24
N THR A 271 30.76 -8.77 -56.76
CA THR A 271 31.40 -7.50 -56.34
C THR A 271 31.10 -7.06 -54.89
N LYS A 272 30.00 -7.51 -54.32
CA LYS A 272 29.58 -7.15 -52.95
C LYS A 272 29.53 -8.37 -52.00
N ALA A 273 29.88 -9.56 -52.47
CA ALA A 273 29.85 -10.82 -51.69
C ALA A 273 30.72 -10.69 -50.40
N ARG A 274 31.89 -10.09 -50.50
CA ARG A 274 32.79 -9.87 -49.33
C ARG A 274 32.17 -8.96 -48.26
N GLN A 275 31.44 -7.90 -48.67
CA GLN A 275 30.71 -7.01 -47.75
C GLN A 275 29.48 -7.71 -47.14
N ALA A 276 28.74 -8.52 -47.91
CA ALA A 276 27.64 -9.31 -47.41
C ALA A 276 28.13 -10.32 -46.35
N GLN A 277 29.27 -10.99 -46.62
CA GLN A 277 29.87 -11.97 -45.71
C GLN A 277 30.38 -11.30 -44.41
N SER A 278 30.92 -10.08 -44.48
CA SER A 278 31.30 -9.30 -43.32
C SER A 278 30.08 -8.95 -42.42
N ARG A 279 28.92 -8.60 -43.02
CA ARG A 279 27.68 -8.33 -42.29
C ARG A 279 27.05 -9.58 -41.70
N VAL A 280 27.15 -10.74 -42.33
CA VAL A 280 26.75 -12.04 -41.74
C VAL A 280 27.56 -12.29 -40.48
N LYS A 281 28.89 -12.15 -40.55
CA LYS A 281 29.75 -12.31 -39.36
C LYS A 281 29.46 -11.26 -38.25
N ALA A 282 29.05 -10.05 -38.62
CA ALA A 282 28.62 -9.03 -37.65
C ALA A 282 27.30 -9.44 -36.97
N LEU A 283 26.33 -9.97 -37.73
CA LEU A 283 25.08 -10.49 -37.18
C LEU A 283 25.30 -11.69 -36.24
N GLU A 284 26.21 -12.59 -36.58
CA GLU A 284 26.56 -13.77 -35.76
C GLU A 284 27.25 -13.40 -34.44
N ARG A 285 27.95 -12.25 -34.40
CA ARG A 285 28.64 -11.73 -33.20
C ARG A 285 27.79 -10.77 -32.38
N MET A 286 26.63 -10.35 -32.88
CA MET A 286 25.78 -9.39 -32.21
C MET A 286 25.06 -10.08 -31.05
N GLU A 287 25.33 -9.60 -29.83
CA GLU A 287 24.53 -9.99 -28.66
C GLU A 287 23.11 -9.45 -28.84
N VAL A 288 22.15 -10.35 -28.92
CA VAL A 288 20.74 -9.98 -29.10
C VAL A 288 20.23 -9.47 -27.75
N ILE A 289 19.90 -8.18 -27.71
CA ILE A 289 19.22 -7.60 -26.55
C ILE A 289 17.85 -8.29 -26.44
N ALA A 290 17.56 -8.87 -25.28
CA ALA A 290 16.24 -9.44 -25.04
C ALA A 290 15.19 -8.32 -25.08
N PRO A 291 14.00 -8.57 -25.66
CA PRO A 291 12.92 -7.61 -25.56
C PRO A 291 12.70 -7.27 -24.09
N ALA A 292 12.45 -5.99 -23.79
CA ALA A 292 11.97 -5.62 -22.49
C ALA A 292 10.65 -6.38 -22.30
N HIS A 293 10.71 -7.52 -21.62
CA HIS A 293 9.50 -8.13 -21.10
C HIS A 293 9.04 -7.22 -19.95
N VAL A 294 8.24 -6.26 -20.31
CA VAL A 294 7.14 -5.88 -19.44
C VAL A 294 6.27 -7.13 -19.48
N ASP A 295 6.26 -7.92 -18.42
CA ASP A 295 5.20 -8.88 -18.21
C ASP A 295 3.94 -8.07 -18.48
N SER A 296 3.19 -8.43 -19.53
CA SER A 296 2.16 -7.55 -20.09
C SER A 296 1.26 -7.16 -18.93
N PRO A 297 1.13 -5.86 -18.59
CA PRO A 297 0.36 -5.49 -17.45
C PRO A 297 -1.01 -6.11 -17.63
N PHE A 298 -1.37 -6.89 -16.66
CA PHE A 298 -2.56 -7.65 -16.62
C PHE A 298 -3.75 -6.65 -16.70
N HIS A 299 -4.53 -6.74 -17.75
CA HIS A 299 -5.62 -5.81 -17.99
C HIS A 299 -6.93 -6.55 -18.13
N PHE A 300 -7.88 -6.21 -17.31
CA PHE A 300 -9.26 -6.60 -17.49
C PHE A 300 -10.16 -5.36 -17.40
N SER A 301 -11.35 -5.47 -17.94
CA SER A 301 -12.37 -4.43 -17.87
C SER A 301 -13.64 -5.00 -17.25
N ILE A 302 -14.35 -4.15 -16.51
CA ILE A 302 -15.66 -4.48 -15.96
C ILE A 302 -16.71 -3.81 -16.84
N PRO A 303 -17.41 -4.57 -17.71
CA PRO A 303 -18.41 -3.99 -18.61
C PRO A 303 -19.66 -3.59 -17.83
N GLN A 304 -20.24 -2.44 -18.19
CA GLN A 304 -21.45 -1.89 -17.59
C GLN A 304 -22.72 -2.37 -18.32
N SER A 305 -23.84 -2.39 -17.60
CA SER A 305 -25.17 -2.57 -18.20
C SER A 305 -25.62 -1.31 -18.96
N GLU A 306 -26.26 -1.47 -20.12
CA GLU A 306 -26.76 -0.35 -20.93
C GLU A 306 -27.98 0.34 -20.31
N LYS A 307 -28.77 -0.37 -19.51
CA LYS A 307 -29.98 0.16 -18.86
C LYS A 307 -29.67 0.53 -17.40
N ILE A 308 -29.89 1.79 -17.07
CA ILE A 308 -29.58 2.35 -15.75
C ILE A 308 -30.84 3.01 -15.20
N SER A 309 -31.09 2.84 -13.91
CA SER A 309 -32.12 3.56 -13.14
C SER A 309 -31.46 4.66 -12.32
N ASP A 310 -32.20 5.71 -11.99
CA ASP A 310 -31.75 6.77 -11.09
C ASP A 310 -32.90 7.12 -10.12
N PRO A 311 -32.73 6.92 -8.80
CA PRO A 311 -31.57 6.28 -8.13
C PRO A 311 -31.45 4.78 -8.45
N LEU A 312 -30.22 4.22 -8.23
CA LEU A 312 -29.98 2.79 -8.32
C LEU A 312 -30.53 2.04 -7.12
N LEU A 313 -30.26 2.56 -5.93
CA LEU A 313 -30.69 1.98 -4.66
C LEU A 313 -30.78 3.07 -3.59
N THR A 314 -31.85 3.01 -2.76
CA THR A 314 -32.06 3.95 -1.65
C THR A 314 -32.39 3.20 -0.38
N LEU A 315 -31.79 3.60 0.71
CA LEU A 315 -32.20 3.29 2.09
C LEU A 315 -32.85 4.53 2.67
N ASP A 316 -34.03 4.38 3.29
CA ASP A 316 -34.82 5.46 3.89
C ASP A 316 -35.15 5.09 5.33
N ASP A 317 -34.66 5.91 6.26
CA ASP A 317 -34.78 5.76 7.71
C ASP A 317 -34.47 4.32 8.20
N ALA A 318 -33.43 3.72 7.61
CA ALA A 318 -33.14 2.31 7.78
C ALA A 318 -32.35 2.03 9.04
N THR A 319 -32.78 0.99 9.79
CA THR A 319 -32.04 0.42 10.91
C THR A 319 -31.45 -0.92 10.49
N LEU A 320 -30.11 -1.02 10.56
CA LEU A 320 -29.34 -2.17 10.09
C LEU A 320 -28.72 -2.92 11.24
N GLY A 321 -28.78 -4.24 11.19
CA GLY A 321 -28.20 -5.09 12.24
C GLY A 321 -28.58 -6.55 12.08
N TYR A 322 -28.27 -7.33 13.10
CA TYR A 322 -28.61 -8.75 13.17
C TYR A 322 -29.76 -8.98 14.19
N SER A 323 -29.45 -9.34 15.43
CA SER A 323 -30.40 -9.42 16.55
C SER A 323 -30.53 -8.11 17.33
N SER A 324 -29.58 -7.19 17.13
CA SER A 324 -29.55 -5.85 17.71
C SER A 324 -29.15 -4.84 16.64
N PRO A 325 -29.57 -3.57 16.77
CA PRO A 325 -29.14 -2.50 15.88
C PRO A 325 -27.61 -2.32 15.91
N VAL A 326 -27.02 -2.11 14.73
CA VAL A 326 -25.60 -1.78 14.54
C VAL A 326 -25.48 -0.38 13.94
N LEU A 327 -26.37 -0.05 13.02
CA LEU A 327 -26.48 1.28 12.43
C LEU A 327 -27.95 1.70 12.47
N GLU A 328 -28.22 2.93 12.87
CA GLU A 328 -29.57 3.45 13.08
C GLU A 328 -29.83 4.70 12.23
N THR A 329 -31.06 4.87 11.77
CA THR A 329 -31.53 6.06 11.04
C THR A 329 -30.70 6.36 9.78
N ILE A 330 -30.42 5.32 8.98
CA ILE A 330 -29.58 5.45 7.80
C ILE A 330 -30.40 5.92 6.61
N ASN A 331 -30.00 7.06 6.06
CA ASN A 331 -30.51 7.64 4.83
C ASN A 331 -29.37 7.68 3.79
N LEU A 332 -29.44 6.80 2.77
CA LEU A 332 -28.40 6.67 1.75
C LEU A 332 -29.04 6.44 0.39
N SER A 333 -28.71 7.27 -0.58
CA SER A 333 -29.11 7.06 -1.98
C SER A 333 -27.88 6.90 -2.85
N LEU A 334 -27.88 5.88 -3.70
CA LEU A 334 -26.80 5.59 -4.63
C LEU A 334 -27.26 5.89 -6.05
N HIS A 335 -26.54 6.75 -6.73
CA HIS A 335 -26.83 7.23 -8.08
C HIS A 335 -25.85 6.68 -9.12
N PRO A 336 -26.20 6.64 -10.40
CA PRO A 336 -25.27 6.24 -11.45
C PRO A 336 -24.01 7.09 -11.48
N GLY A 337 -22.85 6.46 -11.44
CA GLY A 337 -21.55 7.13 -11.45
C GLY A 337 -21.01 7.52 -10.08
N ASP A 338 -21.76 7.29 -8.99
CA ASP A 338 -21.25 7.53 -7.64
C ASP A 338 -20.01 6.67 -7.34
N ARG A 339 -19.01 7.30 -6.73
CA ARG A 339 -17.76 6.66 -6.33
C ARG A 339 -17.49 6.95 -4.86
N ILE A 340 -17.99 6.05 -4.01
CA ILE A 340 -18.04 6.26 -2.57
C ILE A 340 -17.13 5.28 -1.86
N GLY A 341 -16.26 5.80 -0.97
CA GLY A 341 -15.44 5.01 -0.04
C GLY A 341 -16.02 5.01 1.36
N LEU A 342 -16.08 3.85 2.00
CA LEU A 342 -16.51 3.74 3.39
C LEU A 342 -15.29 3.71 4.31
N LEU A 343 -15.17 4.71 5.17
CA LEU A 343 -14.15 4.82 6.22
C LEU A 343 -14.72 4.41 7.58
N GLY A 344 -13.86 4.13 8.54
CA GLY A 344 -14.21 3.85 9.93
C GLY A 344 -13.51 2.62 10.49
N PRO A 345 -13.47 2.45 11.82
CA PRO A 345 -12.79 1.35 12.49
C PRO A 345 -13.44 -0.01 12.20
N ASN A 346 -12.70 -1.08 12.46
CA ASN A 346 -13.27 -2.42 12.35
C ASN A 346 -14.36 -2.62 13.41
N GLY A 347 -15.47 -3.23 12.97
CA GLY A 347 -16.65 -3.43 13.82
C GLY A 347 -17.65 -2.27 13.82
N ALA A 348 -17.37 -1.15 13.18
CA ALA A 348 -18.27 0.02 13.09
C ALA A 348 -19.56 -0.25 12.29
N GLY A 349 -19.67 -1.38 11.57
CA GLY A 349 -20.88 -1.72 10.80
C GLY A 349 -20.73 -1.61 9.29
N LYS A 350 -19.53 -1.33 8.73
CA LYS A 350 -19.31 -1.22 7.27
C LYS A 350 -19.81 -2.43 6.48
N SER A 351 -19.39 -3.64 6.86
CA SER A 351 -19.85 -4.86 6.20
C SER A 351 -21.34 -5.17 6.46
N THR A 352 -21.90 -4.69 7.57
CA THR A 352 -23.35 -4.78 7.85
C THR A 352 -24.12 -3.93 6.86
N LEU A 353 -23.67 -2.69 6.61
CA LEU A 353 -24.24 -1.83 5.58
C LEU A 353 -24.20 -2.51 4.20
N MET A 354 -23.03 -3.03 3.78
CA MET A 354 -22.90 -3.74 2.50
C MET A 354 -23.87 -4.91 2.36
N LYS A 355 -23.95 -5.76 3.40
CA LYS A 355 -24.85 -6.93 3.42
C LYS A 355 -26.33 -6.53 3.39
N SER A 356 -26.71 -5.43 4.03
CA SER A 356 -28.07 -4.88 3.98
C SER A 356 -28.41 -4.31 2.61
N LEU A 357 -27.44 -3.62 1.96
CA LEU A 357 -27.59 -3.13 0.58
C LEU A 357 -27.81 -4.27 -0.43
N VAL A 358 -27.17 -5.42 -0.22
CA VAL A 358 -27.34 -6.64 -1.05
C VAL A 358 -28.59 -7.44 -0.68
N ALA A 359 -29.32 -7.03 0.36
CA ALA A 359 -30.42 -7.79 0.96
C ALA A 359 -30.03 -9.19 1.49
N SER A 360 -28.76 -9.43 1.80
CA SER A 360 -28.29 -10.66 2.48
C SER A 360 -28.70 -10.68 3.95
N ILE A 361 -28.94 -9.51 4.53
CA ILE A 361 -29.46 -9.30 5.88
C ILE A 361 -30.72 -8.43 5.76
N PRO A 362 -31.85 -8.82 6.36
CA PRO A 362 -33.04 -7.98 6.37
C PRO A 362 -32.82 -6.73 7.21
N LEU A 363 -33.50 -5.64 6.85
CA LEU A 363 -33.55 -4.45 7.69
C LEU A 363 -34.30 -4.76 8.98
N LEU A 364 -33.88 -4.17 10.09
CA LEU A 364 -34.62 -4.23 11.36
C LEU A 364 -35.79 -3.25 11.37
N ASP A 365 -35.61 -2.07 10.69
CA ASP A 365 -36.66 -1.08 10.46
C ASP A 365 -36.30 -0.22 9.22
N GLY A 366 -37.27 0.58 8.71
CA GLY A 366 -37.09 1.43 7.55
C GLY A 366 -37.33 0.72 6.22
N HIS A 367 -36.95 1.38 5.12
CA HIS A 367 -37.27 0.93 3.77
C HIS A 367 -36.02 0.87 2.88
N ARG A 368 -36.01 -0.11 1.97
CA ARG A 368 -35.01 -0.28 0.92
C ARG A 368 -35.72 -0.31 -0.44
N PHE A 369 -35.34 0.61 -1.31
CA PHE A 369 -35.90 0.75 -2.65
C PHE A 369 -34.86 0.43 -3.71
N GLU A 370 -35.20 -0.40 -4.68
CA GLU A 370 -34.36 -0.73 -5.83
C GLU A 370 -34.87 -0.06 -7.10
N GLY A 371 -33.97 0.51 -7.86
CA GLY A 371 -34.25 0.98 -9.21
C GLY A 371 -34.62 -0.18 -10.15
N GLY A 372 -35.57 0.02 -11.06
CA GLY A 372 -36.14 -1.04 -11.91
C GLY A 372 -35.13 -1.80 -12.80
N ASN A 373 -33.93 -1.25 -13.01
CA ASN A 373 -32.85 -1.87 -13.81
C ASN A 373 -31.60 -2.12 -12.96
N LEU A 374 -31.71 -2.20 -11.65
CA LEU A 374 -30.57 -2.47 -10.77
C LEU A 374 -29.95 -3.84 -11.11
N LYS A 375 -28.65 -3.84 -11.39
CA LYS A 375 -27.81 -5.02 -11.48
C LYS A 375 -26.63 -4.83 -10.53
N LEU A 376 -26.72 -5.46 -9.40
CA LEU A 376 -25.78 -5.33 -8.29
C LEU A 376 -24.73 -6.42 -8.37
N GLY A 377 -23.45 -6.03 -8.35
CA GLY A 377 -22.31 -6.89 -8.14
C GLY A 377 -21.78 -6.71 -6.73
N TYR A 378 -21.68 -7.79 -5.97
CA TYR A 378 -21.09 -7.75 -4.64
C TYR A 378 -19.82 -8.59 -4.61
N PHE A 379 -18.73 -8.01 -4.18
CA PHE A 379 -17.47 -8.72 -3.90
C PHE A 379 -17.20 -8.66 -2.41
N SER A 380 -17.07 -9.82 -1.78
CA SER A 380 -16.65 -9.96 -0.40
C SER A 380 -15.72 -11.15 -0.23
N GLN A 381 -14.99 -11.17 0.88
CA GLN A 381 -14.13 -12.31 1.21
C GLN A 381 -14.92 -13.63 1.26
N HIS A 382 -16.15 -13.61 1.77
CA HIS A 382 -17.00 -14.81 1.83
C HIS A 382 -17.33 -15.38 0.46
N GLN A 383 -17.47 -14.54 -0.58
CA GLN A 383 -17.71 -15.05 -1.94
C GLN A 383 -16.53 -15.83 -2.52
N VAL A 384 -15.31 -15.50 -2.09
CA VAL A 384 -14.11 -16.27 -2.46
C VAL A 384 -14.14 -17.64 -1.78
N ASP A 385 -14.65 -17.71 -0.55
CA ASP A 385 -14.79 -18.96 0.22
C ASP A 385 -15.97 -19.80 -0.27
N ASP A 386 -17.02 -19.17 -0.82
CA ASP A 386 -18.24 -19.82 -1.35
C ASP A 386 -18.04 -20.41 -2.77
N LEU A 387 -16.89 -20.24 -3.38
CA LEU A 387 -16.59 -20.86 -4.67
C LEU A 387 -16.68 -22.38 -4.56
N ASP A 388 -17.42 -23.01 -5.49
CA ASP A 388 -17.52 -24.46 -5.56
C ASP A 388 -16.16 -25.08 -5.94
N LEU A 389 -15.47 -25.59 -4.92
CA LEU A 389 -14.11 -26.13 -5.04
C LEU A 389 -14.00 -27.34 -5.99
N SER A 390 -15.12 -27.98 -6.30
CA SER A 390 -15.17 -29.13 -7.23
C SER A 390 -15.19 -28.70 -8.70
N LYS A 391 -15.60 -27.46 -9.00
CA LYS A 391 -15.65 -26.89 -10.34
C LYS A 391 -14.30 -26.40 -10.82
N THR A 392 -14.23 -26.11 -12.12
CA THR A 392 -13.11 -25.43 -12.76
C THR A 392 -13.47 -23.98 -13.07
N ALA A 393 -12.48 -23.10 -13.25
CA ALA A 393 -12.73 -21.72 -13.67
C ALA A 393 -13.55 -21.64 -14.97
N TYR A 394 -13.28 -22.55 -15.89
CA TYR A 394 -14.04 -22.70 -17.13
C TYR A 394 -15.51 -22.96 -16.88
N GLN A 395 -15.83 -23.93 -16.02
CA GLN A 395 -17.22 -24.31 -15.71
C GLN A 395 -17.99 -23.16 -15.03
N CYS A 396 -17.34 -22.36 -14.20
CA CYS A 396 -17.99 -21.22 -13.55
C CYS A 396 -18.46 -20.19 -14.59
N ILE A 397 -17.64 -19.83 -15.56
CA ILE A 397 -18.03 -18.87 -16.61
C ILE A 397 -19.02 -19.51 -17.61
N GLN A 398 -18.82 -20.78 -17.97
CA GLN A 398 -19.73 -21.49 -18.86
C GLN A 398 -21.16 -21.62 -18.31
N GLN A 399 -21.33 -21.70 -16.99
CA GLN A 399 -22.64 -21.70 -16.34
C GLN A 399 -23.37 -20.35 -16.44
N LEU A 400 -22.61 -19.24 -16.46
CA LEU A 400 -23.17 -17.90 -16.62
C LEU A 400 -23.62 -17.64 -18.07
N ASP A 401 -22.94 -18.25 -19.03
CA ASP A 401 -23.25 -18.08 -20.45
C ASP A 401 -22.97 -19.40 -21.22
N PRO A 402 -23.97 -20.30 -21.27
CA PRO A 402 -23.82 -21.61 -21.92
C PRO A 402 -23.57 -21.56 -23.43
N GLU A 403 -23.88 -20.43 -24.08
CA GLU A 403 -23.72 -20.28 -25.53
C GLU A 403 -22.28 -19.94 -25.95
N LYS A 404 -21.41 -19.56 -25.02
CA LYS A 404 -20.02 -19.23 -25.30
C LYS A 404 -19.17 -20.45 -25.65
N THR A 405 -18.34 -20.27 -26.67
CA THR A 405 -17.36 -21.30 -27.07
C THR A 405 -16.23 -21.42 -26.06
N GLU A 406 -15.60 -22.58 -25.95
CA GLU A 406 -14.43 -22.81 -25.10
C GLU A 406 -13.35 -21.73 -25.31
N GLN A 407 -13.09 -21.37 -26.58
CA GLN A 407 -12.08 -20.37 -26.93
C GLN A 407 -12.42 -18.98 -26.37
N GLN A 408 -13.68 -18.58 -26.41
CA GLN A 408 -14.14 -17.29 -25.87
C GLN A 408 -14.00 -17.24 -24.34
N VAL A 409 -14.37 -18.33 -23.65
CA VAL A 409 -14.22 -18.44 -22.20
C VAL A 409 -12.74 -18.41 -21.80
N ARG A 410 -11.87 -19.14 -22.52
CA ARG A 410 -10.42 -19.12 -22.29
C ARG A 410 -9.81 -17.73 -22.52
N THR A 411 -10.22 -17.04 -23.58
CA THR A 411 -9.77 -15.67 -23.88
C THR A 411 -10.18 -14.72 -22.77
N TYR A 412 -11.43 -14.82 -22.30
CA TYR A 412 -11.93 -14.02 -21.19
C TYR A 412 -11.13 -14.28 -19.90
N LEU A 413 -10.99 -15.53 -19.49
CA LEU A 413 -10.25 -15.93 -18.29
C LEU A 413 -8.75 -15.62 -18.41
N GLY A 414 -8.19 -15.59 -19.63
CA GLY A 414 -6.83 -15.14 -19.88
C GLY A 414 -6.58 -13.70 -19.47
N GLY A 415 -7.60 -12.82 -19.58
CA GLY A 415 -7.57 -11.46 -19.04
C GLY A 415 -7.45 -11.41 -17.50
N TYR A 416 -7.72 -12.49 -16.79
CA TYR A 416 -7.58 -12.65 -15.33
C TYR A 416 -6.41 -13.57 -14.94
N ASP A 417 -5.42 -13.73 -15.84
CA ASP A 417 -4.21 -14.56 -15.70
C ASP A 417 -4.46 -16.07 -15.50
N PHE A 418 -5.57 -16.57 -16.00
CA PHE A 418 -5.77 -18.01 -16.13
C PHE A 418 -5.24 -18.47 -17.50
N LYS A 419 -3.95 -18.82 -17.56
CA LYS A 419 -3.24 -19.22 -18.80
C LYS A 419 -3.27 -20.74 -18.98
N ASN A 420 -3.22 -21.17 -20.23
CA ASN A 420 -3.08 -22.59 -20.65
C ASN A 420 -4.14 -23.52 -20.03
N ASP A 421 -3.70 -24.63 -19.45
CA ASP A 421 -4.58 -25.66 -18.87
C ASP A 421 -5.10 -25.32 -17.49
N LYS A 422 -4.59 -24.27 -16.86
CA LYS A 422 -5.01 -23.81 -15.52
C LYS A 422 -6.51 -23.48 -15.46
N VAL A 423 -7.10 -23.08 -16.57
CA VAL A 423 -8.55 -22.86 -16.73
C VAL A 423 -9.37 -24.13 -16.43
N LYS A 424 -8.78 -25.31 -16.62
CA LYS A 424 -9.41 -26.63 -16.40
C LYS A 424 -9.04 -27.25 -15.06
N ASP A 425 -8.16 -26.64 -14.29
CA ASP A 425 -7.81 -27.14 -12.96
C ASP A 425 -8.99 -26.93 -11.99
N PRO A 426 -9.23 -27.88 -11.08
CA PRO A 426 -10.23 -27.72 -10.03
C PRO A 426 -9.86 -26.54 -9.10
N ILE A 427 -10.86 -25.72 -8.75
CA ILE A 427 -10.68 -24.53 -7.88
C ILE A 427 -10.05 -24.87 -6.55
N LYS A 428 -10.21 -26.10 -6.04
CA LYS A 428 -9.55 -26.56 -4.82
C LYS A 428 -8.01 -26.47 -4.85
N LEU A 429 -7.41 -26.46 -6.05
CA LEU A 429 -5.96 -26.34 -6.24
C LEU A 429 -5.50 -24.88 -6.34
N PHE A 430 -6.44 -23.93 -6.39
CA PHE A 430 -6.14 -22.53 -6.53
C PHE A 430 -5.65 -21.94 -5.22
N SER A 431 -4.65 -21.06 -5.30
CA SER A 431 -4.24 -20.20 -4.20
C SER A 431 -5.35 -19.20 -3.85
N GLY A 432 -5.25 -18.54 -2.67
CA GLY A 432 -6.20 -17.50 -2.28
C GLY A 432 -6.31 -16.37 -3.30
N GLY A 433 -5.18 -15.92 -3.86
CA GLY A 433 -5.15 -14.89 -4.91
C GLY A 433 -5.81 -15.34 -6.22
N GLU A 434 -5.64 -16.61 -6.62
CA GLU A 434 -6.29 -17.16 -7.81
C GLU A 434 -7.80 -17.29 -7.64
N LYS A 435 -8.26 -17.67 -6.44
CA LYS A 435 -9.70 -17.69 -6.11
C LYS A 435 -10.29 -16.27 -6.14
N ALA A 436 -9.59 -15.28 -5.60
CA ALA A 436 -10.02 -13.89 -5.65
C ALA A 436 -10.10 -13.36 -7.10
N ARG A 437 -9.12 -13.68 -7.95
CA ARG A 437 -9.16 -13.36 -9.39
C ARG A 437 -10.36 -14.00 -10.10
N LEU A 438 -10.67 -15.25 -9.78
CA LEU A 438 -11.83 -15.93 -10.35
C LEU A 438 -13.14 -15.28 -9.90
N ALA A 439 -13.27 -14.93 -8.61
CA ALA A 439 -14.45 -14.24 -8.09
C ALA A 439 -14.65 -12.88 -8.80
N LEU A 440 -13.57 -12.10 -8.99
CA LEU A 440 -13.61 -10.86 -9.77
C LEU A 440 -14.04 -11.09 -11.23
N ALA A 441 -13.52 -12.15 -11.87
CA ALA A 441 -13.91 -12.51 -13.23
C ALA A 441 -15.39 -12.87 -13.32
N ILE A 442 -15.94 -13.62 -12.36
CA ILE A 442 -17.36 -13.98 -12.29
C ILE A 442 -18.23 -12.72 -12.17
N ILE A 443 -17.86 -11.81 -11.27
CA ILE A 443 -18.59 -10.56 -11.07
C ILE A 443 -18.55 -9.71 -12.33
N ALA A 444 -17.37 -9.46 -12.89
CA ALA A 444 -17.22 -8.64 -14.09
C ALA A 444 -17.99 -9.19 -15.30
N TYR A 445 -18.18 -10.53 -15.40
CA TYR A 445 -18.93 -11.15 -16.49
C TYR A 445 -20.41 -10.74 -16.53
N GLN A 446 -21.01 -10.44 -15.38
CA GLN A 446 -22.46 -10.23 -15.24
C GLN A 446 -22.94 -8.82 -15.65
N LYS A 447 -22.04 -7.90 -16.02
CA LYS A 447 -22.35 -6.53 -16.49
C LYS A 447 -23.24 -5.74 -15.53
N GLN A 448 -22.74 -5.46 -14.34
CA GLN A 448 -23.43 -4.72 -13.30
C GLN A 448 -23.49 -3.21 -13.60
N ASN A 449 -24.36 -2.49 -12.86
CA ASN A 449 -24.41 -1.03 -12.82
C ASN A 449 -24.14 -0.45 -11.42
N LEU A 450 -24.11 -1.30 -10.40
CA LEU A 450 -23.67 -0.97 -9.05
C LEU A 450 -22.70 -2.05 -8.56
N LEU A 451 -21.49 -1.66 -8.16
CA LEU A 451 -20.49 -2.52 -7.56
C LEU A 451 -20.34 -2.20 -6.08
N LEU A 452 -20.58 -3.19 -5.24
CA LEU A 452 -20.29 -3.16 -3.81
C LEU A 452 -19.05 -4.02 -3.57
N MET A 453 -17.97 -3.41 -3.07
CA MET A 453 -16.69 -4.09 -2.89
C MET A 453 -16.23 -4.01 -1.45
N ASP A 454 -16.17 -5.16 -0.78
CA ASP A 454 -15.71 -5.30 0.60
C ASP A 454 -14.33 -5.99 0.61
N GLU A 455 -13.27 -5.20 0.83
CA GLU A 455 -11.86 -5.59 0.85
C GLU A 455 -11.38 -6.35 -0.41
N PRO A 456 -11.56 -5.79 -1.62
CA PRO A 456 -11.27 -6.50 -2.86
C PRO A 456 -9.77 -6.73 -3.12
N THR A 457 -8.88 -6.02 -2.44
CA THR A 457 -7.41 -6.14 -2.59
C THR A 457 -6.79 -7.24 -1.73
N LYS A 458 -7.59 -7.86 -0.85
CA LYS A 458 -7.10 -8.90 0.05
C LYS A 458 -6.61 -10.11 -0.75
N HIS A 459 -5.42 -10.59 -0.44
CA HIS A 459 -4.72 -11.68 -1.14
C HIS A 459 -4.31 -11.40 -2.61
N LEU A 460 -4.54 -10.20 -3.13
CA LEU A 460 -4.05 -9.80 -4.43
C LEU A 460 -2.59 -9.32 -4.33
N ASP A 461 -1.78 -9.71 -5.29
CA ASP A 461 -0.43 -9.15 -5.48
C ASP A 461 -0.49 -7.73 -6.08
N MET A 462 0.64 -7.05 -6.11
CA MET A 462 0.71 -5.66 -6.58
C MET A 462 0.22 -5.47 -8.01
N GLU A 463 0.55 -6.40 -8.92
CA GLU A 463 0.13 -6.32 -10.32
C GLU A 463 -1.39 -6.41 -10.45
N MET A 464 -1.99 -7.32 -9.69
CA MET A 464 -3.44 -7.50 -9.68
C MET A 464 -4.18 -6.33 -9.02
N ARG A 465 -3.63 -5.75 -7.96
CA ARG A 465 -4.18 -4.52 -7.34
C ARG A 465 -4.17 -3.36 -8.33
N GLN A 466 -3.10 -3.20 -9.10
CA GLN A 466 -3.02 -2.19 -10.15
C GLN A 466 -4.03 -2.44 -11.27
N ALA A 467 -4.17 -3.67 -11.74
CA ALA A 467 -5.16 -4.04 -12.75
C ALA A 467 -6.59 -3.78 -12.26
N LEU A 468 -6.89 -4.09 -10.99
CA LEU A 468 -8.18 -3.80 -10.37
C LEU A 468 -8.43 -2.28 -10.28
N THR A 469 -7.44 -1.49 -9.87
CA THR A 469 -7.53 -0.03 -9.83
C THR A 469 -7.91 0.53 -11.21
N MET A 470 -7.20 0.12 -12.26
CA MET A 470 -7.49 0.56 -13.63
C MET A 470 -8.86 0.09 -14.14
N ALA A 471 -9.28 -1.13 -13.79
CA ALA A 471 -10.59 -1.65 -14.16
C ALA A 471 -11.72 -0.87 -13.50
N LEU A 472 -11.58 -0.51 -12.23
CA LEU A 472 -12.55 0.31 -11.49
C LEU A 472 -12.59 1.76 -12.01
N GLN A 473 -11.44 2.35 -12.36
CA GLN A 473 -11.39 3.69 -12.99
C GLN A 473 -12.18 3.73 -14.31
N SER A 474 -12.08 2.68 -15.11
CA SER A 474 -12.78 2.58 -16.39
C SER A 474 -14.26 2.17 -16.26
N PHE A 475 -14.70 1.73 -15.10
CA PHE A 475 -16.07 1.32 -14.85
C PHE A 475 -17.00 2.53 -14.79
N GLY A 476 -18.03 2.56 -15.63
CA GLY A 476 -18.97 3.70 -15.71
C GLY A 476 -20.17 3.62 -14.75
N GLY A 477 -20.33 2.54 -13.97
CA GLY A 477 -21.39 2.39 -12.98
C GLY A 477 -21.02 3.00 -11.63
N ALA A 478 -21.90 2.85 -10.64
CA ALA A 478 -21.64 3.28 -9.27
C ALA A 478 -20.78 2.26 -8.52
N ILE A 479 -19.93 2.77 -7.64
CA ILE A 479 -19.03 1.99 -6.79
C ILE A 479 -19.23 2.41 -5.33
N LEU A 480 -19.43 1.43 -4.46
CA LEU A 480 -19.29 1.59 -3.01
C LEU A 480 -18.17 0.66 -2.54
N LEU A 481 -17.11 1.23 -2.00
CA LEU A 481 -15.85 0.54 -1.74
C LEU A 481 -15.45 0.60 -0.26
N ILE A 482 -15.22 -0.56 0.34
CA ILE A 482 -14.50 -0.71 1.60
C ILE A 482 -13.13 -1.23 1.25
N SER A 483 -12.08 -0.53 1.63
CA SER A 483 -10.71 -1.01 1.46
C SER A 483 -9.76 -0.39 2.49
N HIS A 484 -8.74 -1.15 2.85
CA HIS A 484 -7.60 -0.66 3.63
C HIS A 484 -6.44 -0.24 2.71
N ASP A 485 -6.58 -0.47 1.40
CA ASP A 485 -5.64 -0.04 0.37
C ASP A 485 -5.91 1.42 0.00
N ARG A 486 -5.09 2.32 0.54
CA ARG A 486 -5.20 3.77 0.34
C ARG A 486 -5.05 4.16 -1.13
N HIS A 487 -4.14 3.49 -1.86
CA HIS A 487 -3.93 3.72 -3.29
C HIS A 487 -5.19 3.38 -4.11
N LEU A 488 -5.86 2.27 -3.79
CA LEU A 488 -7.12 1.90 -4.44
C LEU A 488 -8.20 2.95 -4.16
N LEU A 489 -8.36 3.39 -2.90
CA LEU A 489 -9.32 4.42 -2.51
C LEU A 489 -9.03 5.75 -3.21
N ALA A 490 -7.81 6.26 -3.11
CA ALA A 490 -7.42 7.55 -3.67
C ALA A 490 -7.63 7.64 -5.19
N ASN A 491 -7.52 6.53 -5.92
CA ASN A 491 -7.64 6.51 -7.37
C ASN A 491 -9.05 6.20 -7.89
N ASN A 492 -9.98 5.75 -7.04
CA ASN A 492 -11.30 5.27 -7.50
C ASN A 492 -12.48 5.91 -6.78
N VAL A 493 -12.24 6.74 -5.76
CA VAL A 493 -13.28 7.28 -4.88
C VAL A 493 -13.24 8.80 -4.93
N ASP A 494 -14.41 9.42 -5.10
CA ASP A 494 -14.58 10.87 -5.13
C ASP A 494 -15.17 11.40 -3.80
N GLN A 495 -15.85 10.54 -3.03
CA GLN A 495 -16.57 10.88 -1.81
C GLN A 495 -16.34 9.85 -0.72
N PHE A 496 -16.15 10.29 0.52
CA PHE A 496 -16.00 9.39 1.65
C PHE A 496 -17.19 9.48 2.60
N LEU A 497 -17.66 8.33 3.06
CA LEU A 497 -18.61 8.21 4.16
C LEU A 497 -17.92 7.58 5.37
N LEU A 498 -18.04 8.21 6.51
CA LEU A 498 -17.51 7.72 7.77
C LEU A 498 -18.60 6.96 8.52
N VAL A 499 -18.29 5.73 8.88
CA VAL A 499 -19.14 4.83 9.69
C VAL A 499 -18.54 4.79 11.09
N GLU A 500 -19.18 5.44 12.04
CA GLU A 500 -18.73 5.55 13.43
C GLU A 500 -19.94 5.70 14.36
N ASP A 501 -19.87 5.16 15.57
CA ASP A 501 -20.89 5.31 16.66
C ASP A 501 -22.34 5.00 16.22
N GLY A 502 -22.52 4.01 15.35
CA GLY A 502 -23.84 3.57 14.89
C GLY A 502 -24.49 4.48 13.83
N SER A 503 -23.77 5.47 13.30
CA SER A 503 -24.22 6.41 12.27
C SER A 503 -23.35 6.36 11.02
N ILE A 504 -23.85 6.99 9.93
CA ILE A 504 -23.10 7.21 8.70
C ILE A 504 -23.14 8.72 8.43
N GLU A 505 -21.97 9.32 8.28
CA GLU A 505 -21.82 10.75 7.99
C GLU A 505 -20.91 10.94 6.78
N GLU A 506 -21.13 12.01 6.01
CA GLU A 506 -20.21 12.41 4.95
C GLU A 506 -18.91 12.91 5.58
N PHE A 507 -17.77 12.39 5.13
CA PHE A 507 -16.45 12.82 5.59
C PHE A 507 -15.90 13.89 4.63
N ASP A 508 -15.87 15.12 5.13
CA ASP A 508 -15.39 16.29 4.39
C ASP A 508 -13.86 16.38 4.53
N GLY A 509 -13.13 15.68 3.67
CA GLY A 509 -11.66 15.62 3.68
C GLY A 509 -11.12 14.48 2.83
N ASP A 510 -9.79 14.41 2.70
CA ASP A 510 -9.10 13.33 2.00
C ASP A 510 -8.59 12.23 2.98
N LEU A 511 -7.91 11.22 2.43
CA LEU A 511 -7.33 10.14 3.23
C LEU A 511 -6.22 10.61 4.18
N ASN A 512 -5.54 11.73 3.87
CA ASN A 512 -4.52 12.31 4.73
C ASN A 512 -5.19 12.99 5.93
N ASP A 513 -6.29 13.71 5.70
CA ASP A 513 -7.09 14.30 6.78
C ASP A 513 -7.65 13.23 7.71
N TYR A 514 -8.12 12.11 7.15
CA TYR A 514 -8.55 10.96 7.93
C TYR A 514 -7.40 10.39 8.77
N SER A 515 -6.23 10.21 8.18
CA SER A 515 -5.03 9.73 8.88
C SER A 515 -4.63 10.66 10.05
N LEU A 516 -4.66 11.96 9.81
CA LEU A 516 -4.39 12.97 10.85
C LEU A 516 -5.44 12.94 11.97
N ARG A 517 -6.72 12.71 11.65
CA ARG A 517 -7.80 12.55 12.65
C ARG A 517 -7.51 11.34 13.54
N ILE A 518 -7.13 10.20 12.97
CA ILE A 518 -6.78 8.98 13.70
C ILE A 518 -5.65 9.25 14.67
N LEU A 519 -4.52 9.79 14.19
CA LEU A 519 -3.35 10.08 15.03
C LEU A 519 -3.65 11.07 16.15
N LYS A 520 -4.49 12.09 15.90
CA LYS A 520 -4.94 13.04 16.93
C LYS A 520 -5.80 12.35 18.01
N ASN A 521 -6.69 11.44 17.63
CA ASN A 521 -7.55 10.71 18.56
C ASN A 521 -6.75 9.76 19.45
N LEU A 522 -5.80 9.03 18.88
CA LEU A 522 -4.89 8.15 19.62
C LEU A 522 -4.00 8.92 20.62
N ASN A 523 -3.52 10.09 20.25
CA ASN A 523 -2.73 10.95 21.14
C ASN A 523 -3.56 11.59 22.28
N LYS A 524 -4.87 11.77 22.09
CA LYS A 524 -5.78 12.28 23.16
C LYS A 524 -6.08 11.21 24.20
N SER A 525 -6.22 9.95 23.79
CA SER A 525 -6.48 8.83 24.70
C SER A 525 -5.29 8.50 25.61
N HIS A 526 -4.06 8.91 25.22
CA HIS A 526 -2.85 8.72 26.03
C HIS A 526 -1.91 9.91 25.88
N PRO A 527 -2.02 10.96 26.74
CA PRO A 527 -1.05 12.06 26.73
C PRO A 527 0.34 11.49 27.06
N ARG A 528 1.23 11.48 26.07
CA ARG A 528 2.65 11.16 26.27
C ARG A 528 3.18 12.09 27.40
N LYS A 529 3.43 11.55 28.58
CA LYS A 529 4.23 12.24 29.60
C LYS A 529 5.67 12.29 29.06
N SER A 530 6.01 13.40 28.42
CA SER A 530 7.40 13.72 28.14
C SER A 530 8.11 13.92 29.47
N SER A 531 8.97 12.98 29.85
CA SER A 531 9.92 13.16 30.95
C SER A 531 10.92 14.24 30.54
N ASN A 532 11.01 15.26 31.37
CA ASN A 532 11.95 16.39 31.36
C ASN A 532 11.66 17.57 30.42
N ALA A 533 10.76 18.43 30.84
CA ALA A 533 10.90 19.88 30.64
C ALA A 533 10.40 20.59 31.88
N LYS A 534 11.28 21.43 32.43
CA LYS A 534 11.02 22.30 33.56
C LYS A 534 9.73 23.10 33.34
N GLU A 535 8.91 23.15 34.38
CA GLU A 535 7.72 24.00 34.46
C GLU A 535 8.03 25.45 34.03
N GLN A 536 7.55 25.78 32.84
CA GLN A 536 7.31 27.16 32.43
C GLN A 536 5.81 27.33 32.23
N THR A 537 5.28 28.36 32.85
CA THR A 537 3.87 28.72 33.00
C THR A 537 3.10 28.69 31.65
N PRO A 538 1.89 28.09 31.56
CA PRO A 538 1.14 27.85 30.31
C PRO A 538 0.61 29.10 29.58
N GLY A 539 0.79 30.29 30.14
CA GLY A 539 0.27 31.55 29.58
C GLY A 539 1.19 32.26 28.57
N ALA A 540 2.51 32.13 28.72
CA ALA A 540 3.48 32.87 27.91
C ALA A 540 3.73 32.19 26.55
N GLN A 541 3.69 30.85 26.50
CA GLN A 541 3.93 30.07 25.29
C GLN A 541 2.79 30.25 24.27
N ARG A 542 1.54 30.19 24.71
CA ARG A 542 0.36 30.40 23.82
C ARG A 542 0.31 31.81 23.24
N GLN A 543 0.82 32.84 23.93
CA GLN A 543 0.88 34.19 23.36
C GLN A 543 2.01 34.35 22.33
N LEU A 544 3.12 33.62 22.48
CA LEU A 544 4.21 33.60 21.51
C LEU A 544 3.81 32.87 20.23
N ASP A 545 3.13 31.72 20.35
CA ASP A 545 2.68 30.93 19.20
C ASP A 545 1.58 31.65 18.41
N GLN A 546 0.63 32.31 19.10
CA GLN A 546 -0.38 33.15 18.44
C GLN A 546 0.23 34.38 17.72
N LYS A 547 1.31 34.97 18.27
CA LYS A 547 2.02 36.05 17.57
C LYS A 547 2.74 35.54 16.33
N LYS A 548 3.41 34.39 16.39
CA LYS A 548 4.08 33.77 15.24
C LYS A 548 3.08 33.40 14.14
N ILE A 549 1.96 32.78 14.49
CA ILE A 549 0.89 32.43 13.53
C ILE A 549 0.32 33.69 12.86
N LYS A 550 0.12 34.76 13.62
CA LYS A 550 -0.39 36.03 13.07
C LYS A 550 0.64 36.70 12.15
N GLN A 551 1.92 36.59 12.45
CA GLN A 551 3.00 37.10 11.62
C GLN A 551 3.12 36.30 10.32
N LEU A 552 3.14 34.96 10.38
CA LEU A 552 3.16 34.08 9.21
C LEU A 552 1.96 34.34 8.28
N LYS A 553 0.75 34.46 8.82
CA LYS A 553 -0.45 34.82 8.01
C LYS A 553 -0.31 36.17 7.32
N SER A 554 0.33 37.16 7.97
CA SER A 554 0.59 38.46 7.35
C SER A 554 1.62 38.37 6.21
N GLU A 555 2.66 37.55 6.39
CA GLU A 555 3.71 37.33 5.39
C GLU A 555 3.16 36.55 4.17
N ILE A 556 2.33 35.52 4.40
CA ILE A 556 1.61 34.78 3.32
C ILE A 556 0.74 35.75 2.53
N HIS A 557 -0.06 36.58 3.18
CA HIS A 557 -0.92 37.54 2.50
C HIS A 557 -0.11 38.57 1.67
N SER A 558 1.07 38.97 2.16
CA SER A 558 1.97 39.86 1.40
C SER A 558 2.58 39.18 0.17
N ALA A 559 2.94 37.90 0.29
CA ALA A 559 3.42 37.08 -0.83
C ALA A 559 2.35 36.87 -1.91
N GLU A 560 1.12 36.55 -1.50
CA GLU A 560 -0.05 36.43 -2.41
C GLU A 560 -0.31 37.74 -3.19
N LYS A 561 -0.25 38.85 -2.49
CA LYS A 561 -0.44 40.17 -3.13
C LYS A 561 0.68 40.50 -4.12
N ARG A 562 1.92 40.08 -3.83
CA ARG A 562 3.05 40.23 -4.74
C ARG A 562 2.92 39.33 -5.95
N LEU A 563 2.52 38.07 -5.75
CA LEU A 563 2.27 37.09 -6.80
C LEU A 563 1.19 37.60 -7.79
N LYS A 564 0.09 38.07 -7.27
CA LYS A 564 -1.01 38.62 -8.10
C LYS A 564 -0.54 39.78 -8.98
N ARG A 565 0.28 40.70 -8.42
CA ARG A 565 0.84 41.84 -9.18
C ARG A 565 1.79 41.38 -10.28
N LEU A 566 2.60 40.37 -10.04
CA LEU A 566 3.53 39.80 -11.02
C LEU A 566 2.77 39.07 -12.13
N GLN A 567 1.71 38.35 -11.78
CA GLN A 567 0.83 37.68 -12.74
C GLN A 567 0.07 38.70 -13.63
N GLU A 568 -0.37 39.82 -13.09
CA GLU A 568 -0.97 40.92 -13.88
C GLU A 568 0.05 41.55 -14.84
N LYS A 569 1.31 41.72 -14.41
CA LYS A 569 2.38 42.25 -15.26
C LYS A 569 2.75 41.29 -16.39
N ILE A 570 2.90 39.98 -16.10
CA ILE A 570 3.24 39.01 -17.13
C ILE A 570 2.11 38.85 -18.15
N ALA A 571 0.86 38.88 -17.72
CA ALA A 571 -0.28 38.89 -18.61
C ALA A 571 -0.29 40.10 -19.54
N GLY A 572 0.13 41.29 -19.07
CA GLY A 572 0.32 42.46 -19.89
C GLY A 572 1.42 42.31 -20.95
N VAL A 573 2.57 41.77 -20.58
CA VAL A 573 3.69 41.49 -21.51
C VAL A 573 3.29 40.42 -22.52
N GLU A 574 2.60 39.35 -22.10
CA GLU A 574 2.13 38.29 -22.99
C GLU A 574 1.06 38.76 -23.96
N ALA A 575 0.19 39.66 -23.55
CA ALA A 575 -0.81 40.30 -24.45
C ALA A 575 -0.13 41.13 -25.56
N ILE A 576 0.96 41.82 -25.22
CA ILE A 576 1.76 42.58 -26.21
C ILE A 576 2.47 41.63 -27.17
N LEU A 577 3.06 40.54 -26.65
CA LEU A 577 3.75 39.51 -27.44
C LEU A 577 2.80 38.70 -28.34
N GLN A 578 1.49 38.61 -28.02
CA GLN A 578 0.50 37.95 -28.84
C GLN A 578 -0.09 38.88 -29.94
N SER A 579 0.18 40.16 -29.91
CA SER A 579 -0.29 41.11 -30.94
C SER A 579 0.50 40.93 -32.25
N PRO A 580 -0.19 40.77 -33.39
CA PRO A 580 0.49 40.67 -34.71
C PRO A 580 1.37 41.87 -35.05
N ASP A 581 1.05 43.05 -34.55
CA ASP A 581 1.76 44.30 -34.80
C ASP A 581 3.16 44.37 -34.18
N THR A 582 3.46 43.50 -33.19
CA THR A 582 4.73 43.43 -32.48
C THR A 582 5.86 42.79 -33.31
N TYR A 583 5.51 42.15 -34.44
CA TYR A 583 6.45 41.42 -35.30
C TYR A 583 6.75 42.16 -36.62
N ASP A 584 6.20 43.37 -36.87
CA ASP A 584 6.49 44.18 -38.04
C ASP A 584 7.83 44.95 -37.90
N GLY A 585 8.66 44.83 -38.87
CA GLY A 585 10.07 45.06 -39.12
C GLY A 585 10.89 46.21 -38.46
N ASP A 586 10.29 47.15 -37.71
CA ASP A 586 10.99 48.28 -37.06
C ASP A 586 11.16 48.10 -35.52
N PHE A 587 10.72 46.98 -34.91
CA PHE A 587 10.65 46.76 -33.46
C PHE A 587 11.56 45.60 -32.95
N GLN A 588 12.59 45.19 -33.65
CA GLN A 588 13.43 44.07 -33.23
C GLN A 588 14.14 44.27 -31.88
N ASP A 589 14.56 45.49 -31.56
CA ASP A 589 15.21 45.79 -30.27
C ASP A 589 14.20 45.75 -29.12
N ASP A 590 12.97 46.27 -29.32
CA ASP A 590 11.89 46.22 -28.33
C ASP A 590 11.39 44.80 -28.07
N LEU A 591 11.41 43.89 -29.06
CA LEU A 591 11.02 42.51 -28.93
C LEU A 591 11.99 41.72 -28.03
N HIS A 592 13.28 41.95 -28.16
CA HIS A 592 14.31 41.35 -27.30
C HIS A 592 14.16 41.77 -25.83
N ASP A 593 13.86 43.04 -25.61
CA ASP A 593 13.62 43.56 -24.27
C ASP A 593 12.33 43.05 -23.66
N LEU A 594 11.27 42.85 -24.46
CA LEU A 594 10.02 42.23 -24.01
C LEU A 594 10.19 40.75 -23.63
N ILE A 595 10.91 39.96 -24.42
CA ILE A 595 11.21 38.53 -24.12
C ILE A 595 12.08 38.43 -22.86
N ARG A 596 13.06 39.32 -22.71
CA ARG A 596 13.90 39.38 -21.51
C ARG A 596 13.08 39.72 -20.27
N ASN A 597 12.19 40.71 -20.36
CA ASN A 597 11.31 41.12 -19.30
C ASN A 597 10.32 39.99 -18.93
N GLN A 598 9.79 39.23 -19.92
CA GLN A 598 8.99 38.05 -19.66
C GLN A 598 9.75 36.99 -18.88
N THR A 599 11.02 36.74 -19.24
CA THR A 599 11.85 35.73 -18.58
C THR A 599 12.20 36.16 -17.14
N GLU A 600 12.50 37.44 -16.93
CA GLU A 600 12.77 38.00 -15.60
C GLU A 600 11.51 37.93 -14.71
N LEU A 601 10.32 38.27 -15.24
CA LEU A 601 9.05 38.16 -14.50
C LEU A 601 8.68 36.71 -14.16
N LYS A 602 8.95 35.75 -15.05
CA LYS A 602 8.74 34.31 -14.76
C LYS A 602 9.64 33.84 -13.63
N ALA A 603 10.90 34.24 -13.63
CA ALA A 603 11.84 33.90 -12.56
C ALA A 603 11.43 34.54 -11.21
N GLU A 604 10.95 35.81 -11.21
CA GLU A 604 10.44 36.45 -10.00
C GLU A 604 9.16 35.78 -9.47
N ILE A 605 8.28 35.29 -10.34
CA ILE A 605 7.06 34.55 -9.96
C ILE A 605 7.48 33.25 -9.27
N GLU A 606 8.40 32.47 -9.84
CA GLU A 606 8.88 31.22 -9.30
C GLU A 606 9.54 31.40 -7.93
N GLU A 607 10.31 32.47 -7.74
CA GLU A 607 10.91 32.80 -6.45
C GLU A 607 9.85 33.13 -5.38
N VAL A 608 8.83 33.91 -5.73
CA VAL A 608 7.77 34.28 -4.80
C VAL A 608 6.85 33.09 -4.50
N GLU A 609 6.60 32.19 -5.44
CA GLU A 609 5.87 30.93 -5.23
C GLU A 609 6.61 30.02 -4.27
N GLN A 610 7.91 29.88 -4.38
CA GLN A 610 8.75 29.14 -3.43
C GLN A 610 8.68 29.72 -2.02
N ILE A 611 8.72 31.06 -1.89
CA ILE A 611 8.59 31.74 -0.60
C ILE A 611 7.19 31.48 -0.02
N TRP A 612 6.14 31.58 -0.82
CA TRP A 612 4.77 31.34 -0.42
C TRP A 612 4.55 29.89 0.06
N LEU A 613 5.08 28.89 -0.66
CA LEU A 613 5.06 27.48 -0.27
C LEU A 613 5.75 27.27 1.08
N ASN A 614 6.98 27.78 1.26
CA ASN A 614 7.72 27.67 2.51
C ASN A 614 6.98 28.30 3.70
N LEU A 615 6.30 29.44 3.50
CA LEU A 615 5.53 30.09 4.55
C LEU A 615 4.27 29.31 4.93
N ASN A 616 3.62 28.67 3.95
CA ASN A 616 2.48 27.79 4.21
C ASN A 616 2.92 26.52 4.96
N GLU A 617 4.00 25.86 4.59
CA GLU A 617 4.58 24.73 5.33
C GLU A 617 4.90 25.11 6.79
N GLN A 618 5.47 26.30 7.02
CA GLN A 618 5.75 26.78 8.36
C GLN A 618 4.47 27.09 9.16
N LEU A 619 3.41 27.54 8.50
CA LEU A 619 2.11 27.78 9.14
C LEU A 619 1.44 26.45 9.51
N GLU A 620 1.48 25.46 8.63
CA GLU A 620 0.97 24.11 8.88
C GLU A 620 1.75 23.40 9.99
N GLY A 621 3.08 23.53 10.01
CA GLY A 621 3.92 23.00 11.08
C GLY A 621 3.78 23.73 12.43
N SER A 622 3.11 24.90 12.44
CA SER A 622 2.88 25.73 13.65
C SER A 622 1.43 25.69 14.14
N SER A 623 0.53 25.03 13.40
CA SER A 623 -0.88 24.81 13.76
C SER A 623 -1.06 23.46 14.43
#